data_0b0579fd18fceb082e1011ca0c2610ed
#
_entry.id   0b0579fd18fceb082e1011ca0c2610ed
#
_cell.length_a   1.000
_cell.length_b   1.000
_cell.length_c   1.000
_cell.angle_alpha   90.00
_cell.angle_beta   90.00
_cell.angle_gamma   90.00
#
_symmetry.space_group_name_H-M   'P 1'
#
loop_
_entity.id
_entity.type
_entity.pdbx_description
1 polymer ?
#
loop_
_entity_poly.entity_id
_entity_poly.type
_entity_poly.pdbx_seq_one_letter_code
_entity_poly.pdbx_strand_id
1 'polypeptide(L)'
;MKDQILIIEDESSMAKQLKWGLSDTYDIFTATNAADAGHILHKENPLVVLLDLGLPPYPDSAEEGLRLLEEILSKKDQTKVIVITGNTDRINAVKAVSLGAYDYHTKPVDLEELRIVIKRALHLSRLEHQVSELQFMVSRELQFHGMVATSQPMMDLFERAKKVARTDYPVLIQGESGTGKERLAQAIHAMSDRSNMPLVIIDCGSIPENLLESELFGHEKGSFTGAHARQIGKVERAHGGTLVLDEISELPLQLQVKLLRFIQEGTIERIGGKEPLSIDARMIAATNVDLKKAVDESRFREDLYYRLNVVPLCLPALKDRPDDIPLLARYFLDSFSSEIGPRFKGFSPAAIDAMMKHDWKGNIREMQNRIKRAVVMAEGDYIGPQDLDLKDTTAEGITQTMKNIRDAAEISAIRHALARNNGNISKTAQDLDVSRPTLHDLIKKHGVTISK
;
A
#
# COMPACT_ATOMS: atom_id res chain seq x y z
N MET A 1 -26.21 19.36 -7.41
CA MET A 1 -25.19 20.23 -8.04
C MET A 1 -25.06 19.80 -9.49
N LYS A 2 -24.88 20.76 -10.41
CA LYS A 2 -24.55 20.44 -11.80
C LYS A 2 -23.09 20.06 -11.88
N ASP A 3 -22.73 19.21 -12.85
CA ASP A 3 -21.34 18.85 -13.09
C ASP A 3 -20.56 20.03 -13.65
N GLN A 4 -19.32 20.19 -13.22
CA GLN A 4 -18.44 21.28 -13.62
C GLN A 4 -17.63 20.90 -14.85
N ILE A 5 -17.66 21.77 -15.85
CA ILE A 5 -16.93 21.63 -17.11
C ILE A 5 -16.15 22.91 -17.36
N LEU A 6 -14.89 22.78 -17.75
CA LEU A 6 -14.04 23.87 -18.20
C LEU A 6 -13.95 23.86 -19.72
N ILE A 7 -14.20 25.00 -20.35
CA ILE A 7 -13.99 25.24 -21.77
C ILE A 7 -12.76 26.14 -21.92
N ILE A 8 -11.77 25.68 -22.66
CA ILE A 8 -10.55 26.42 -22.97
C ILE A 8 -10.56 26.69 -24.46
N GLU A 9 -10.88 27.92 -24.83
CA GLU A 9 -11.10 28.36 -26.21
C GLU A 9 -10.73 29.84 -26.31
N ASP A 10 -9.83 30.21 -27.21
CA ASP A 10 -9.39 31.61 -27.40
C ASP A 10 -10.42 32.44 -28.16
N GLU A 11 -11.20 31.83 -29.05
CA GLU A 11 -12.27 32.53 -29.79
C GLU A 11 -13.50 32.76 -28.92
N SER A 12 -13.70 34.02 -28.50
CA SER A 12 -14.79 34.41 -27.59
C SER A 12 -16.19 34.07 -28.12
N SER A 13 -16.39 34.04 -29.45
CA SER A 13 -17.67 33.66 -30.08
C SER A 13 -17.98 32.19 -29.85
N MET A 14 -17.03 31.33 -30.07
CA MET A 14 -17.11 29.89 -29.90
C MET A 14 -17.29 29.52 -28.44
N ALA A 15 -16.45 30.10 -27.55
CA ALA A 15 -16.59 29.90 -26.11
C ALA A 15 -18.01 30.26 -25.59
N LYS A 16 -18.58 31.38 -26.04
CA LYS A 16 -19.95 31.78 -25.68
C LYS A 16 -21.01 30.82 -26.23
N GLN A 17 -20.86 30.36 -27.46
CA GLN A 17 -21.78 29.40 -28.09
C GLN A 17 -21.79 28.06 -27.34
N LEU A 18 -20.61 27.50 -27.03
CA LEU A 18 -20.49 26.27 -26.26
C LEU A 18 -21.05 26.43 -24.84
N LYS A 19 -20.73 27.57 -24.18
CA LYS A 19 -21.27 27.89 -22.86
C LYS A 19 -22.78 27.95 -22.87
N TRP A 20 -23.36 28.68 -23.80
CA TRP A 20 -24.82 28.82 -23.92
C TRP A 20 -25.50 27.47 -24.20
N GLY A 21 -24.95 26.67 -25.11
CA GLY A 21 -25.48 25.36 -25.48
C GLY A 21 -25.38 24.30 -24.38
N LEU A 22 -24.48 24.45 -23.39
CA LEU A 22 -24.25 23.47 -22.33
C LEU A 22 -24.72 23.91 -20.93
N SER A 23 -24.97 25.20 -20.71
CA SER A 23 -25.33 25.80 -19.38
C SER A 23 -26.64 25.27 -18.79
N ASP A 24 -27.55 24.77 -19.62
CA ASP A 24 -28.80 24.17 -19.14
C ASP A 24 -28.56 22.97 -18.25
N THR A 25 -27.50 22.19 -18.57
CA THR A 25 -27.21 20.90 -17.95
C THR A 25 -26.00 20.93 -17.02
N TYR A 26 -24.99 21.78 -17.31
CA TYR A 26 -23.69 21.81 -16.63
C TYR A 26 -23.35 23.21 -16.09
N ASP A 27 -22.44 23.24 -15.07
CA ASP A 27 -21.81 24.48 -14.61
C ASP A 27 -20.54 24.72 -15.42
N ILE A 28 -20.54 25.78 -16.24
CA ILE A 28 -19.52 26.02 -17.25
C ILE A 28 -18.57 27.15 -16.84
N PHE A 29 -17.31 26.81 -16.72
CA PHE A 29 -16.20 27.74 -16.62
C PHE A 29 -15.56 27.94 -17.99
N THR A 30 -15.00 29.11 -18.25
CA THR A 30 -14.33 29.41 -19.52
C THR A 30 -12.98 30.04 -19.28
N ALA A 31 -11.95 29.61 -20.02
CA ALA A 31 -10.64 30.20 -20.08
C ALA A 31 -10.26 30.48 -21.54
N THR A 32 -9.48 31.53 -21.78
CA THR A 32 -9.04 31.94 -23.13
C THR A 32 -7.57 31.65 -23.40
N ASN A 33 -6.84 31.15 -22.41
CA ASN A 33 -5.43 30.85 -22.48
C ASN A 33 -5.04 29.80 -21.40
N ALA A 34 -3.83 29.24 -21.48
CA ALA A 34 -3.33 28.23 -20.57
C ALA A 34 -3.19 28.72 -19.11
N ALA A 35 -2.84 29.99 -18.89
CA ALA A 35 -2.65 30.53 -17.53
C ALA A 35 -3.98 30.63 -16.78
N ASP A 36 -5.03 31.17 -17.40
CA ASP A 36 -6.38 31.24 -16.83
C ASP A 36 -6.96 29.84 -16.59
N ALA A 37 -6.72 28.92 -17.55
CA ALA A 37 -7.12 27.52 -17.41
C ALA A 37 -6.47 26.86 -16.18
N GLY A 38 -5.19 27.09 -15.94
CA GLY A 38 -4.48 26.57 -14.77
C GLY A 38 -5.09 27.03 -13.44
N HIS A 39 -5.48 28.31 -13.33
CA HIS A 39 -6.15 28.84 -12.14
C HIS A 39 -7.53 28.19 -11.89
N ILE A 40 -8.32 28.02 -12.95
CA ILE A 40 -9.67 27.41 -12.84
C ILE A 40 -9.53 25.92 -12.51
N LEU A 41 -8.63 25.20 -13.17
CA LEU A 41 -8.35 23.77 -12.90
C LEU A 41 -7.99 23.52 -11.44
N HIS A 42 -7.21 24.43 -10.85
CA HIS A 42 -6.80 24.28 -9.44
C HIS A 42 -7.96 24.61 -8.47
N LYS A 43 -8.75 25.65 -8.77
CA LYS A 43 -9.79 26.17 -7.88
C LYS A 43 -11.08 25.35 -7.93
N GLU A 44 -11.57 25.07 -9.14
CA GLU A 44 -12.90 24.51 -9.37
C GLU A 44 -12.90 22.99 -9.62
N ASN A 45 -11.75 22.39 -9.92
CA ASN A 45 -11.54 20.95 -10.13
C ASN A 45 -12.54 20.29 -11.10
N PRO A 46 -12.69 20.79 -12.35
CA PRO A 46 -13.69 20.29 -13.29
C PRO A 46 -13.43 18.83 -13.69
N LEU A 47 -14.50 18.04 -13.82
CA LEU A 47 -14.41 16.64 -14.22
C LEU A 47 -14.14 16.45 -15.72
N VAL A 48 -14.56 17.42 -16.54
CA VAL A 48 -14.36 17.41 -17.99
C VAL A 48 -13.81 18.75 -18.44
N VAL A 49 -12.83 18.70 -19.34
CA VAL A 49 -12.25 19.87 -20.02
C VAL A 49 -12.51 19.74 -21.51
N LEU A 50 -13.07 20.76 -22.12
CA LEU A 50 -13.11 20.96 -23.57
C LEU A 50 -11.92 21.84 -23.92
N LEU A 51 -10.99 21.34 -24.71
CA LEU A 51 -9.71 21.99 -25.00
C LEU A 51 -9.57 22.26 -26.48
N ASP A 52 -9.48 23.52 -26.87
CA ASP A 52 -8.98 23.88 -28.21
C ASP A 52 -7.46 23.71 -28.26
N LEU A 53 -6.96 23.19 -29.36
CA LEU A 53 -5.52 23.08 -29.60
C LEU A 53 -4.87 24.39 -30.05
N GLY A 54 -5.61 25.26 -30.74
CA GLY A 54 -5.15 26.54 -31.22
C GLY A 54 -5.18 27.62 -30.14
N LEU A 55 -4.27 27.61 -29.18
CA LEU A 55 -4.23 28.57 -28.07
C LEU A 55 -3.11 29.60 -28.23
N PRO A 56 -3.31 30.85 -27.69
CA PRO A 56 -2.23 31.82 -27.61
C PRO A 56 -1.01 31.27 -26.84
N PRO A 57 0.23 31.64 -27.22
CA PRO A 57 0.60 32.72 -28.17
C PRO A 57 0.61 32.31 -29.65
N TYR A 58 0.37 31.06 -30.01
CA TYR A 58 0.43 30.57 -31.38
C TYR A 58 -0.89 29.87 -31.81
N PRO A 59 -1.98 30.65 -32.07
CA PRO A 59 -3.30 30.09 -32.34
C PRO A 59 -3.37 29.26 -33.63
N ASP A 60 -2.44 29.45 -34.58
CA ASP A 60 -2.32 28.65 -35.80
C ASP A 60 -1.53 27.33 -35.59
N SER A 61 -1.04 27.07 -34.38
CA SER A 61 -0.27 25.87 -34.01
C SER A 61 -0.97 25.10 -32.89
N ALA A 62 -0.90 23.76 -32.94
CA ALA A 62 -1.43 22.90 -31.88
C ALA A 62 -0.45 22.71 -30.70
N GLU A 63 0.74 23.32 -30.73
CA GLU A 63 1.80 23.06 -29.75
C GLU A 63 1.39 23.42 -28.31
N GLU A 64 0.79 24.60 -28.12
CA GLU A 64 0.39 25.06 -26.79
C GLU A 64 -0.79 24.24 -26.24
N GLY A 65 -1.77 23.90 -27.07
CA GLY A 65 -2.88 23.04 -26.67
C GLY A 65 -2.42 21.63 -26.29
N LEU A 66 -1.50 21.02 -27.05
CA LEU A 66 -0.92 19.71 -26.71
C LEU A 66 -0.10 19.77 -25.43
N ARG A 67 0.69 20.83 -25.22
CA ARG A 67 1.44 21.05 -23.98
C ARG A 67 0.50 21.16 -22.77
N LEU A 68 -0.59 21.91 -22.91
CA LEU A 68 -1.59 22.06 -21.85
C LEU A 68 -2.33 20.73 -21.59
N LEU A 69 -2.62 19.95 -22.62
CA LEU A 69 -3.19 18.59 -22.47
C LEU A 69 -2.28 17.72 -21.60
N GLU A 70 -0.98 17.65 -21.91
CA GLU A 70 -0.02 16.87 -21.11
C GLU A 70 0.04 17.36 -19.66
N GLU A 71 0.04 18.69 -19.46
CA GLU A 71 0.02 19.29 -18.13
C GLU A 71 -1.24 18.92 -17.33
N ILE A 72 -2.42 18.98 -17.95
CA ILE A 72 -3.69 18.59 -17.31
C ILE A 72 -3.66 17.11 -16.93
N LEU A 73 -3.26 16.24 -17.85
CA LEU A 73 -3.25 14.79 -17.64
C LEU A 73 -2.20 14.39 -16.58
N SER A 74 -1.06 15.08 -16.51
CA SER A 74 -0.04 14.81 -15.49
C SER A 74 -0.45 15.20 -14.08
N LYS A 75 -1.29 16.24 -13.92
CA LYS A 75 -1.70 16.79 -12.61
C LYS A 75 -3.05 16.28 -12.12
N LYS A 76 -3.90 15.79 -13.02
CA LYS A 76 -5.31 15.48 -12.75
C LYS A 76 -5.75 14.19 -13.45
N ASP A 77 -5.43 13.04 -12.87
CA ASP A 77 -5.78 11.70 -13.42
C ASP A 77 -7.26 11.49 -13.69
N GLN A 78 -8.14 12.18 -12.98
CA GLN A 78 -9.59 11.99 -13.06
C GLN A 78 -10.30 12.95 -14.02
N THR A 79 -9.63 14.03 -14.45
CA THR A 79 -10.18 14.99 -15.41
C THR A 79 -10.10 14.42 -16.82
N LYS A 80 -11.23 14.32 -17.51
CA LYS A 80 -11.29 13.86 -18.91
C LYS A 80 -11.20 15.05 -19.84
N VAL A 81 -10.21 15.03 -20.74
CA VAL A 81 -10.00 16.09 -21.72
C VAL A 81 -10.58 15.66 -23.06
N ILE A 82 -11.51 16.44 -23.59
CA ILE A 82 -12.07 16.32 -24.94
C ILE A 82 -11.48 17.45 -25.76
N VAL A 83 -10.74 17.10 -26.80
CA VAL A 83 -10.08 18.07 -27.68
C VAL A 83 -11.06 18.55 -28.74
N ILE A 84 -11.10 19.87 -28.99
CA ILE A 84 -11.84 20.49 -30.08
C ILE A 84 -10.81 21.02 -31.09
N THR A 85 -10.91 20.63 -32.34
CA THR A 85 -9.88 20.97 -33.36
C THR A 85 -10.51 21.30 -34.70
N GLY A 86 -9.80 22.07 -35.53
CA GLY A 86 -10.23 22.41 -36.90
C GLY A 86 -10.24 21.19 -37.84
N ASN A 87 -11.05 21.27 -38.90
CA ASN A 87 -11.26 20.15 -39.81
C ASN A 87 -9.99 19.70 -40.59
N THR A 88 -8.97 20.55 -40.64
CA THR A 88 -7.67 20.30 -41.30
C THR A 88 -6.64 19.61 -40.37
N ASP A 89 -6.89 19.54 -39.07
CA ASP A 89 -5.92 19.13 -38.04
C ASP A 89 -6.08 17.68 -37.55
N ARG A 90 -6.56 16.79 -38.39
CA ARG A 90 -6.79 15.37 -38.02
C ARG A 90 -5.55 14.68 -37.44
N ILE A 91 -4.35 15.09 -37.87
CA ILE A 91 -3.08 14.54 -37.35
C ILE A 91 -2.89 14.94 -35.88
N ASN A 92 -3.17 16.18 -35.54
CA ASN A 92 -3.06 16.69 -34.16
C ASN A 92 -4.15 16.12 -33.25
N ALA A 93 -5.36 15.84 -33.77
CA ALA A 93 -6.41 15.14 -33.05
C ALA A 93 -5.98 13.71 -32.67
N VAL A 94 -5.42 12.94 -33.60
CA VAL A 94 -4.90 11.57 -33.35
C VAL A 94 -3.73 11.63 -32.35
N LYS A 95 -2.85 12.63 -32.47
CA LYS A 95 -1.76 12.82 -31.52
C LYS A 95 -2.28 13.13 -30.12
N ALA A 96 -3.30 13.99 -29.97
CA ALA A 96 -3.92 14.30 -28.69
C ALA A 96 -4.52 13.04 -28.02
N VAL A 97 -5.21 12.18 -28.76
CA VAL A 97 -5.74 10.92 -28.24
C VAL A 97 -4.58 9.97 -27.85
N SER A 98 -3.50 9.90 -28.62
CA SER A 98 -2.32 9.09 -28.25
C SER A 98 -1.61 9.59 -27.00
N LEU A 99 -1.71 10.88 -26.68
CA LEU A 99 -1.21 11.51 -25.46
C LEU A 99 -2.14 11.29 -24.24
N GLY A 100 -3.35 10.74 -24.46
CA GLY A 100 -4.29 10.42 -23.39
C GLY A 100 -5.56 11.30 -23.34
N ALA A 101 -5.82 12.14 -24.35
CA ALA A 101 -7.13 12.79 -24.45
C ALA A 101 -8.24 11.72 -24.51
N TYR A 102 -9.35 11.99 -23.81
CA TYR A 102 -10.48 11.06 -23.77
C TYR A 102 -11.14 10.85 -25.14
N ASP A 103 -11.31 11.95 -25.88
CA ASP A 103 -11.87 11.97 -27.22
C ASP A 103 -11.51 13.27 -27.93
N TYR A 104 -11.84 13.39 -29.22
CA TYR A 104 -11.73 14.64 -29.96
C TYR A 104 -13.01 14.96 -30.74
N HIS A 105 -13.23 16.23 -31.03
CA HIS A 105 -14.35 16.72 -31.84
C HIS A 105 -13.86 17.74 -32.87
N THR A 106 -14.41 17.70 -34.08
CA THR A 106 -13.99 18.64 -35.13
C THR A 106 -14.91 19.85 -35.20
N LYS A 107 -14.36 21.04 -35.46
CA LYS A 107 -15.10 22.24 -35.78
C LYS A 107 -15.67 22.16 -37.22
N PRO A 108 -16.98 22.51 -37.47
CA PRO A 108 -17.96 23.09 -36.54
C PRO A 108 -18.51 22.03 -35.58
N VAL A 109 -18.65 22.38 -34.29
CA VAL A 109 -19.05 21.46 -33.23
C VAL A 109 -20.55 21.18 -33.29
N ASP A 110 -20.93 19.92 -33.41
CA ASP A 110 -22.30 19.46 -33.18
C ASP A 110 -22.53 19.31 -31.67
N LEU A 111 -23.45 20.16 -31.14
CA LEU A 111 -23.74 20.16 -29.71
C LEU A 111 -24.39 18.87 -29.21
N GLU A 112 -25.17 18.18 -30.04
CA GLU A 112 -25.83 16.93 -29.65
C GLU A 112 -24.79 15.79 -29.53
N GLU A 113 -23.88 15.66 -30.50
CA GLU A 113 -22.77 14.72 -30.43
C GLU A 113 -21.87 15.04 -29.26
N LEU A 114 -21.48 16.30 -29.06
CA LEU A 114 -20.62 16.73 -27.93
C LEU A 114 -21.23 16.40 -26.59
N ARG A 115 -22.54 16.61 -26.42
CA ARG A 115 -23.29 16.26 -25.18
C ARG A 115 -23.17 14.75 -24.86
N ILE A 116 -23.24 13.88 -25.87
CA ILE A 116 -23.10 12.43 -25.68
C ILE A 116 -21.68 12.10 -25.20
N VAL A 117 -20.66 12.68 -25.83
CA VAL A 117 -19.25 12.46 -25.43
C VAL A 117 -18.99 12.97 -24.03
N ILE A 118 -19.45 14.18 -23.68
CA ILE A 118 -19.34 14.75 -22.33
C ILE A 118 -20.01 13.84 -21.29
N LYS A 119 -21.23 13.35 -21.57
CA LYS A 119 -21.96 12.46 -20.66
C LYS A 119 -21.18 11.16 -20.38
N ARG A 120 -20.57 10.59 -21.42
CA ARG A 120 -19.72 9.38 -21.30
C ARG A 120 -18.45 9.68 -20.50
N ALA A 121 -17.79 10.80 -20.76
CA ALA A 121 -16.59 11.25 -20.05
C ALA A 121 -16.88 11.48 -18.56
N LEU A 122 -17.98 12.15 -18.21
CA LEU A 122 -18.45 12.36 -16.83
C LEU A 122 -18.77 11.03 -16.13
N HIS A 123 -19.41 10.11 -16.82
CA HIS A 123 -19.74 8.80 -16.26
C HIS A 123 -18.46 8.02 -15.93
N LEU A 124 -17.48 7.99 -16.83
CA LEU A 124 -16.19 7.33 -16.60
C LEU A 124 -15.42 8.00 -15.45
N SER A 125 -15.31 9.33 -15.44
CA SER A 125 -14.64 10.08 -14.37
C SER A 125 -15.26 9.78 -13.00
N ARG A 126 -16.60 9.73 -12.91
CA ARG A 126 -17.30 9.38 -11.67
C ARG A 126 -17.04 7.94 -11.22
N LEU A 127 -17.05 6.99 -12.16
CA LEU A 127 -16.72 5.58 -11.83
C LEU A 127 -15.30 5.46 -11.29
N GLU A 128 -14.34 6.10 -11.92
CA GLU A 128 -12.95 6.12 -11.44
C GLU A 128 -12.83 6.75 -10.05
N HIS A 129 -13.57 7.85 -9.81
CA HIS A 129 -13.62 8.50 -8.49
C HIS A 129 -14.25 7.57 -7.44
N GLN A 130 -15.37 6.92 -7.75
CA GLN A 130 -16.01 5.96 -6.84
C GLN A 130 -15.10 4.76 -6.52
N VAL A 131 -14.40 4.23 -7.52
CA VAL A 131 -13.42 3.15 -7.31
C VAL A 131 -12.29 3.63 -6.40
N SER A 132 -11.77 4.83 -6.64
CA SER A 132 -10.71 5.43 -5.81
C SER A 132 -11.19 5.69 -4.36
N GLU A 133 -12.40 6.22 -4.19
CA GLU A 133 -13.00 6.42 -2.86
C GLU A 133 -13.25 5.10 -2.12
N LEU A 134 -13.78 4.08 -2.81
CA LEU A 134 -13.98 2.76 -2.23
C LEU A 134 -12.65 2.13 -1.83
N GLN A 135 -11.64 2.23 -2.67
CA GLN A 135 -10.29 1.77 -2.35
C GLN A 135 -9.70 2.52 -1.14
N PHE A 136 -9.93 3.83 -1.05
CA PHE A 136 -9.48 4.63 0.10
C PHE A 136 -10.25 4.29 1.39
N MET A 137 -11.57 4.06 1.32
CA MET A 137 -12.37 3.62 2.47
C MET A 137 -11.95 2.23 2.95
N VAL A 138 -11.79 1.29 2.02
CA VAL A 138 -11.28 -0.06 2.30
C VAL A 138 -9.88 0.01 2.91
N SER A 139 -9.00 0.87 2.40
CA SER A 139 -7.67 1.07 2.97
C SER A 139 -7.71 1.61 4.41
N ARG A 140 -8.67 2.46 4.73
CA ARG A 140 -8.86 3.00 6.09
C ARG A 140 -9.42 1.97 7.06
N GLU A 141 -10.38 1.16 6.65
CA GLU A 141 -10.92 0.06 7.46
C GLU A 141 -9.89 -1.05 7.68
N LEU A 142 -8.97 -1.25 6.73
CA LEU A 142 -7.88 -2.23 6.80
C LEU A 142 -6.64 -1.71 7.56
N GLN A 143 -6.66 -0.44 8.03
CA GLN A 143 -5.58 0.13 8.83
C GLN A 143 -5.80 -0.12 10.33
N PHE A 144 -4.89 -0.88 10.91
CA PHE A 144 -4.82 -1.10 12.34
C PHE A 144 -3.67 -0.29 12.95
N HIS A 145 -3.95 0.91 13.42
CA HIS A 145 -2.95 1.81 14.01
C HIS A 145 -1.64 1.93 13.19
N GLY A 146 -1.80 2.18 11.89
CA GLY A 146 -0.67 2.30 10.95
C GLY A 146 -0.12 0.99 10.41
N MET A 147 -0.74 -0.14 10.73
CA MET A 147 -0.53 -1.43 10.05
C MET A 147 -1.62 -1.66 9.03
N VAL A 148 -1.25 -2.13 7.84
CA VAL A 148 -2.16 -2.41 6.74
C VAL A 148 -2.13 -3.90 6.44
N ALA A 149 -3.30 -4.56 6.42
CA ALA A 149 -3.44 -5.96 6.09
C ALA A 149 -4.88 -6.28 5.66
N THR A 150 -5.05 -7.37 4.94
CA THR A 150 -6.35 -7.92 4.51
C THR A 150 -6.43 -9.43 4.74
N SER A 151 -5.29 -10.08 4.95
CA SER A 151 -5.23 -11.52 5.15
C SER A 151 -5.88 -11.96 6.47
N GLN A 152 -6.57 -13.10 6.47
CA GLN A 152 -7.24 -13.62 7.65
C GLN A 152 -6.32 -13.81 8.86
N PRO A 153 -5.08 -14.33 8.73
CA PRO A 153 -4.15 -14.44 9.85
C PRO A 153 -3.84 -13.10 10.53
N MET A 154 -3.75 -12.01 9.75
CA MET A 154 -3.53 -10.67 10.30
C MET A 154 -4.78 -10.11 10.96
N MET A 155 -5.97 -10.34 10.39
CA MET A 155 -7.24 -9.94 11.03
C MET A 155 -7.42 -10.61 12.39
N ASP A 156 -7.17 -11.92 12.49
CA ASP A 156 -7.22 -12.67 13.75
C ASP A 156 -6.19 -12.15 14.77
N LEU A 157 -5.00 -11.78 14.30
CA LEU A 157 -3.97 -11.17 15.13
C LEU A 157 -4.42 -9.79 15.67
N PHE A 158 -5.01 -8.95 14.83
CA PHE A 158 -5.51 -7.63 15.23
C PHE A 158 -6.63 -7.75 16.27
N GLU A 159 -7.53 -8.71 16.12
CA GLU A 159 -8.58 -8.96 17.12
C GLU A 159 -8.00 -9.42 18.48
N ARG A 160 -6.96 -10.27 18.46
CA ARG A 160 -6.23 -10.64 19.69
C ARG A 160 -5.51 -9.43 20.29
N ALA A 161 -4.86 -8.62 19.48
CA ALA A 161 -4.18 -7.40 19.92
C ALA A 161 -5.15 -6.41 20.57
N LYS A 162 -6.35 -6.19 20.00
CA LYS A 162 -7.41 -5.37 20.61
C LYS A 162 -7.82 -5.88 22.00
N LYS A 163 -8.00 -7.19 22.13
CA LYS A 163 -8.40 -7.80 23.42
C LYS A 163 -7.32 -7.61 24.48
N VAL A 164 -6.06 -7.89 24.14
CA VAL A 164 -4.96 -7.80 25.10
C VAL A 164 -4.59 -6.35 25.41
N ALA A 165 -4.83 -5.41 24.51
CA ALA A 165 -4.54 -3.99 24.73
C ALA A 165 -5.20 -3.44 26.01
N ARG A 166 -6.40 -3.93 26.35
CA ARG A 166 -7.17 -3.53 27.54
C ARG A 166 -6.74 -4.22 28.85
N THR A 167 -5.63 -4.93 28.83
CA THR A 167 -5.09 -5.63 30.01
C THR A 167 -3.67 -5.20 30.27
N ASP A 168 -3.20 -5.35 31.51
CA ASP A 168 -1.79 -5.09 31.89
C ASP A 168 -0.90 -6.34 31.80
N TYR A 169 -1.43 -7.46 31.26
CA TYR A 169 -0.63 -8.68 31.11
C TYR A 169 0.57 -8.45 30.18
N PRO A 170 1.71 -9.10 30.47
CA PRO A 170 2.85 -9.14 29.57
C PRO A 170 2.45 -9.73 28.22
N VAL A 171 2.95 -9.13 27.15
CA VAL A 171 2.71 -9.58 25.76
C VAL A 171 4.03 -9.99 25.15
N LEU A 172 4.08 -11.18 24.56
CA LEU A 172 5.23 -11.65 23.80
C LEU A 172 4.88 -11.64 22.30
N ILE A 173 5.54 -10.77 21.56
CA ILE A 173 5.38 -10.66 20.10
C ILE A 173 6.48 -11.45 19.41
N GLN A 174 6.11 -12.48 18.66
CA GLN A 174 7.04 -13.30 17.90
C GLN A 174 6.84 -13.12 16.40
N GLY A 175 7.90 -13.19 15.62
CA GLY A 175 7.85 -13.11 14.16
C GLY A 175 9.20 -12.80 13.56
N GLU A 176 9.40 -13.16 12.29
CA GLU A 176 10.64 -12.92 11.57
C GLU A 176 11.03 -11.42 11.59
N SER A 177 12.30 -11.13 11.30
CA SER A 177 12.76 -9.74 11.18
C SER A 177 12.01 -9.03 10.06
N GLY A 178 11.65 -7.76 10.29
CA GLY A 178 10.95 -6.94 9.31
C GLY A 178 9.45 -7.21 9.12
N THR A 179 8.81 -8.06 9.95
CA THR A 179 7.37 -8.33 9.89
C THR A 179 6.49 -7.22 10.45
N GLY A 180 7.04 -6.31 11.29
CA GLY A 180 6.32 -5.20 11.90
C GLY A 180 6.03 -5.37 13.39
N LYS A 181 6.83 -6.15 14.14
CA LYS A 181 6.68 -6.38 15.60
C LYS A 181 6.60 -5.08 16.40
N GLU A 182 7.49 -4.12 16.13
CA GLU A 182 7.50 -2.82 16.79
C GLU A 182 6.20 -2.04 16.54
N ARG A 183 5.69 -2.06 15.28
CA ARG A 183 4.41 -1.41 14.94
C ARG A 183 3.24 -2.03 15.70
N LEU A 184 3.23 -3.36 15.85
CA LEU A 184 2.21 -4.04 16.65
C LEU A 184 2.29 -3.65 18.13
N ALA A 185 3.49 -3.53 18.69
CA ALA A 185 3.67 -3.06 20.07
C ALA A 185 3.15 -1.63 20.25
N GLN A 186 3.46 -0.71 19.33
CA GLN A 186 2.93 0.64 19.28
C GLN A 186 1.40 0.67 19.19
N ALA A 187 0.81 -0.18 18.34
CA ALA A 187 -0.64 -0.31 18.21
C ALA A 187 -1.31 -0.80 19.49
N ILE A 188 -0.73 -1.79 20.17
CA ILE A 188 -1.22 -2.31 21.47
C ILE A 188 -1.20 -1.22 22.52
N HIS A 189 -0.12 -0.44 22.62
CA HIS A 189 -0.03 0.70 23.52
C HIS A 189 -1.09 1.76 23.22
N ALA A 190 -1.23 2.16 21.96
CA ALA A 190 -2.18 3.18 21.52
C ALA A 190 -3.66 2.82 21.81
N MET A 191 -3.98 1.53 21.91
CA MET A 191 -5.32 1.03 22.25
C MET A 191 -5.50 0.73 23.75
N SER A 192 -4.47 0.89 24.57
CA SER A 192 -4.49 0.57 25.99
C SER A 192 -4.99 1.76 26.83
N ASP A 193 -5.34 1.48 28.07
CA ASP A 193 -5.67 2.51 29.05
C ASP A 193 -4.46 3.43 29.37
N ARG A 194 -3.25 3.03 28.97
CA ARG A 194 -2.00 3.78 29.11
C ARG A 194 -1.61 4.55 27.83
N SER A 195 -2.52 4.71 26.86
CA SER A 195 -2.24 5.35 25.56
C SER A 195 -1.70 6.78 25.63
N ASN A 196 -2.05 7.52 26.69
CA ASN A 196 -1.55 8.88 26.95
C ASN A 196 -0.31 8.91 27.84
N MET A 197 0.20 7.75 28.26
CA MET A 197 1.36 7.61 29.13
C MET A 197 2.62 7.30 28.31
N PRO A 198 3.82 7.36 28.91
CA PRO A 198 5.05 7.10 28.17
C PRO A 198 5.07 5.72 27.50
N LEU A 199 5.48 5.69 26.24
CA LEU A 199 5.88 4.48 25.52
C LEU A 199 7.40 4.49 25.36
N VAL A 200 8.09 3.59 26.03
CA VAL A 200 9.54 3.47 25.98
C VAL A 200 9.91 2.20 25.23
N ILE A 201 10.57 2.34 24.08
CA ILE A 201 11.01 1.24 23.23
C ILE A 201 12.52 1.11 23.35
N ILE A 202 13.01 -0.11 23.51
CA ILE A 202 14.42 -0.45 23.59
C ILE A 202 14.67 -1.61 22.63
N ASP A 203 15.57 -1.40 21.68
CA ASP A 203 16.13 -2.46 20.86
C ASP A 203 17.39 -3.01 21.56
N CYS A 204 17.25 -4.21 22.16
CA CYS A 204 18.32 -4.84 22.90
C CYS A 204 19.49 -5.26 22.02
N GLY A 205 19.25 -5.52 20.73
CA GLY A 205 20.29 -5.91 19.78
C GLY A 205 21.13 -4.74 19.26
N SER A 206 20.61 -3.49 19.37
CA SER A 206 21.34 -2.31 18.89
C SER A 206 22.30 -1.70 19.91
N ILE A 207 22.20 -2.07 21.20
CA ILE A 207 22.98 -1.50 22.29
C ILE A 207 24.13 -2.47 22.63
N PRO A 208 25.38 -2.00 22.68
CA PRO A 208 26.49 -2.82 23.16
C PRO A 208 26.23 -3.41 24.55
N GLU A 209 26.59 -4.69 24.76
CA GLU A 209 26.29 -5.45 26.00
C GLU A 209 26.75 -4.73 27.27
N ASN A 210 27.92 -4.12 27.24
CA ASN A 210 28.49 -3.36 28.36
C ASN A 210 27.74 -2.06 28.73
N LEU A 211 26.90 -1.56 27.82
CA LEU A 211 26.09 -0.35 28.09
C LEU A 211 24.62 -0.70 28.36
N LEU A 212 24.19 -1.88 27.94
CA LEU A 212 22.79 -2.31 27.97
C LEU A 212 22.21 -2.27 29.40
N GLU A 213 22.98 -2.70 30.39
CA GLU A 213 22.56 -2.65 31.78
C GLU A 213 22.31 -1.22 32.26
N SER A 214 23.25 -0.31 31.96
CA SER A 214 23.14 1.11 32.31
C SER A 214 21.99 1.82 31.58
N GLU A 215 21.76 1.48 30.32
CA GLU A 215 20.61 2.02 29.54
C GLU A 215 19.27 1.51 30.08
N LEU A 216 19.18 0.22 30.43
CA LEU A 216 17.95 -0.36 30.98
C LEU A 216 17.62 0.14 32.36
N PHE A 217 18.53 -0.02 33.31
CA PHE A 217 18.27 0.19 34.77
C PHE A 217 18.78 1.51 35.30
N GLY A 218 19.64 2.20 34.52
CA GLY A 218 20.30 3.44 35.01
C GLY A 218 21.49 3.19 35.93
N HIS A 219 22.17 4.25 36.27
CA HIS A 219 23.34 4.19 37.20
C HIS A 219 23.44 5.42 38.10
N GLU A 220 24.03 5.23 39.26
CA GLU A 220 24.42 6.31 40.16
C GLU A 220 25.81 6.85 39.80
N LYS A 221 26.08 8.11 40.17
CA LYS A 221 27.38 8.74 39.96
C LYS A 221 28.49 7.92 40.64
N GLY A 222 29.55 7.59 39.87
CA GLY A 222 30.72 6.88 40.40
C GLY A 222 30.56 5.35 40.45
N SER A 223 29.49 4.78 39.89
CA SER A 223 29.23 3.32 39.89
C SER A 223 30.21 2.51 39.04
N PHE A 224 30.80 3.14 38.01
CA PHE A 224 31.85 2.55 37.16
C PHE A 224 32.74 3.65 36.58
N THR A 225 33.85 3.26 35.95
CA THR A 225 34.77 4.20 35.29
C THR A 225 34.08 4.87 34.09
N GLY A 226 33.79 6.18 34.22
CA GLY A 226 33.02 6.96 33.23
C GLY A 226 31.63 7.40 33.72
N ALA A 227 31.15 6.92 34.88
CA ALA A 227 29.89 7.37 35.49
C ALA A 227 30.01 8.76 36.14
N HIS A 228 30.16 9.80 35.33
CA HIS A 228 30.36 11.19 35.83
C HIS A 228 29.12 11.81 36.44
N ALA A 229 27.92 11.37 36.04
CA ALA A 229 26.63 11.83 36.52
C ALA A 229 25.69 10.64 36.75
N ARG A 230 24.63 10.86 37.53
CA ARG A 230 23.51 9.92 37.65
C ARG A 230 22.75 9.88 36.32
N GLN A 231 22.38 8.68 35.83
CA GLN A 231 21.54 8.47 34.65
C GLN A 231 20.28 7.67 35.00
N ILE A 232 19.12 8.17 34.57
CA ILE A 232 17.84 7.49 34.70
C ILE A 232 17.71 6.44 33.60
N GLY A 233 17.45 5.19 33.99
CA GLY A 233 17.26 4.08 33.05
C GLY A 233 15.94 4.14 32.28
N LYS A 234 15.88 3.39 31.19
CA LYS A 234 14.70 3.30 30.35
C LYS A 234 13.51 2.66 31.08
N VAL A 235 13.74 1.66 31.94
CA VAL A 235 12.68 1.04 32.76
C VAL A 235 12.05 2.07 33.70
N GLU A 236 12.85 2.92 34.32
CA GLU A 236 12.37 4.00 35.17
C GLU A 236 11.56 5.04 34.37
N ARG A 237 12.01 5.37 33.14
CA ARG A 237 11.27 6.30 32.25
C ARG A 237 9.91 5.76 31.80
N ALA A 238 9.73 4.44 31.81
CA ALA A 238 8.47 3.80 31.46
C ALA A 238 7.44 3.78 32.56
N HIS A 239 7.78 4.37 33.75
CA HIS A 239 6.86 4.39 34.89
C HIS A 239 5.51 5.02 34.54
N GLY A 240 4.42 4.35 34.92
CA GLY A 240 3.04 4.68 34.55
C GLY A 240 2.64 4.31 33.15
N GLY A 241 3.58 3.94 32.28
CA GLY A 241 3.38 3.70 30.84
C GLY A 241 3.61 2.27 30.38
N THR A 242 4.25 2.12 29.21
CA THR A 242 4.56 0.83 28.60
C THR A 242 6.03 0.75 28.23
N LEU A 243 6.68 -0.35 28.62
CA LEU A 243 8.03 -0.72 28.22
C LEU A 243 7.97 -1.77 27.11
N VAL A 244 8.60 -1.49 25.99
CA VAL A 244 8.76 -2.43 24.86
C VAL A 244 10.22 -2.82 24.78
N LEU A 245 10.52 -4.12 24.90
CA LEU A 245 11.83 -4.69 24.67
C LEU A 245 11.83 -5.43 23.34
N ASP A 246 12.44 -4.83 22.33
CA ASP A 246 12.63 -5.51 21.03
C ASP A 246 13.91 -6.34 21.07
N GLU A 247 13.91 -7.42 20.33
CA GLU A 247 15.00 -8.45 20.30
C GLU A 247 15.40 -8.90 21.71
N ILE A 248 14.38 -9.27 22.54
CA ILE A 248 14.58 -9.70 23.93
C ILE A 248 15.54 -10.90 24.09
N SER A 249 15.69 -11.73 23.02
CA SER A 249 16.62 -12.84 22.96
C SER A 249 18.09 -12.44 23.07
N GLU A 250 18.42 -11.17 22.78
CA GLU A 250 19.78 -10.64 22.82
C GLU A 250 20.20 -10.21 24.23
N LEU A 251 19.28 -10.28 25.23
CA LEU A 251 19.62 -9.94 26.62
C LEU A 251 20.58 -10.98 27.22
N PRO A 252 21.74 -10.55 27.78
CA PRO A 252 22.62 -11.40 28.56
C PRO A 252 21.90 -12.05 29.73
N LEU A 253 22.27 -13.28 30.10
CA LEU A 253 21.65 -14.05 31.17
C LEU A 253 21.61 -13.29 32.52
N GLN A 254 22.63 -12.48 32.81
CA GLN A 254 22.68 -11.66 34.02
C GLN A 254 21.58 -10.58 34.04
N LEU A 255 21.29 -9.99 32.88
CA LEU A 255 20.23 -8.98 32.78
C LEU A 255 18.85 -9.60 32.75
N GLN A 256 18.72 -10.83 32.25
CA GLN A 256 17.47 -11.60 32.34
C GLN A 256 17.03 -11.81 33.80
N VAL A 257 17.97 -12.00 34.74
CA VAL A 257 17.65 -12.10 36.19
C VAL A 257 17.09 -10.80 36.72
N LYS A 258 17.68 -9.65 36.38
CA LYS A 258 17.18 -8.34 36.80
C LYS A 258 15.82 -8.01 36.19
N LEU A 259 15.63 -8.36 34.93
CA LEU A 259 14.35 -8.19 34.25
C LEU A 259 13.25 -9.07 34.87
N LEU A 260 13.59 -10.32 35.23
CA LEU A 260 12.66 -11.21 35.93
C LEU A 260 12.20 -10.61 37.25
N ARG A 261 13.14 -10.08 38.05
CA ARG A 261 12.81 -9.41 39.32
C ARG A 261 11.88 -8.22 39.10
N PHE A 262 12.17 -7.41 38.06
CA PHE A 262 11.28 -6.30 37.72
C PHE A 262 9.86 -6.75 37.38
N ILE A 263 9.70 -7.82 36.52
CA ILE A 263 8.39 -8.34 36.12
C ILE A 263 7.62 -8.93 37.33
N GLN A 264 8.33 -9.51 38.29
CA GLN A 264 7.71 -10.16 39.46
C GLN A 264 7.37 -9.20 40.60
N GLU A 265 8.28 -8.29 40.91
CA GLU A 265 8.22 -7.43 42.10
C GLU A 265 7.84 -5.98 41.76
N GLY A 266 7.92 -5.58 40.49
CA GLY A 266 7.74 -4.17 40.12
C GLY A 266 8.85 -3.26 40.61
N THR A 267 10.04 -3.82 40.92
CA THR A 267 11.15 -3.02 41.50
C THR A 267 12.42 -3.18 40.67
N ILE A 268 13.21 -2.13 40.61
CA ILE A 268 14.54 -2.12 39.99
C ILE A 268 15.57 -1.50 40.93
N GLU A 269 16.83 -1.81 40.71
CA GLU A 269 17.97 -1.16 41.36
C GLU A 269 18.89 -0.57 40.29
N ARG A 270 19.30 0.70 40.45
CA ARG A 270 20.30 1.31 39.56
C ARG A 270 21.68 0.68 39.81
N ILE A 271 22.55 0.70 38.82
CA ILE A 271 23.94 0.25 38.99
C ILE A 271 24.61 1.15 40.08
N GLY A 272 25.14 0.53 41.13
CA GLY A 272 25.73 1.22 42.25
C GLY A 272 24.73 1.85 43.25
N GLY A 273 23.43 1.72 42.98
CA GLY A 273 22.37 2.14 43.92
C GLY A 273 22.13 1.09 45.00
N LYS A 274 21.59 1.55 46.15
CA LYS A 274 21.26 0.68 47.31
C LYS A 274 19.75 0.63 47.61
N GLU A 275 18.99 1.49 46.97
CA GLU A 275 17.54 1.61 47.23
C GLU A 275 16.76 1.04 46.03
N PRO A 276 15.82 0.12 46.27
CA PRO A 276 14.94 -0.36 45.25
C PRO A 276 13.94 0.74 44.86
N LEU A 277 13.69 0.88 43.55
CA LEU A 277 12.73 1.84 43.01
C LEU A 277 11.51 1.04 42.51
N SER A 278 10.33 1.42 43.00
CA SER A 278 9.08 0.82 42.55
C SER A 278 8.66 1.42 41.18
N ILE A 279 8.49 0.59 40.20
CA ILE A 279 8.14 0.98 38.82
C ILE A 279 6.88 0.19 38.38
N ASP A 280 5.83 0.92 38.07
CA ASP A 280 4.64 0.37 37.44
C ASP A 280 4.76 0.59 35.91
N ALA A 281 5.09 -0.43 35.16
CA ALA A 281 5.12 -0.35 33.69
C ALA A 281 4.58 -1.63 33.09
N ARG A 282 3.71 -1.48 32.10
CA ARG A 282 3.25 -2.61 31.26
C ARG A 282 4.37 -3.10 30.38
N MET A 283 4.57 -4.43 30.33
CA MET A 283 5.64 -5.06 29.55
C MET A 283 5.12 -5.58 28.22
N ILE A 284 5.84 -5.26 27.12
CA ILE A 284 5.73 -5.91 25.82
C ILE A 284 7.13 -6.35 25.41
N ALA A 285 7.32 -7.63 25.12
CA ALA A 285 8.58 -8.17 24.61
C ALA A 285 8.40 -8.59 23.16
N ALA A 286 9.40 -8.35 22.33
CA ALA A 286 9.40 -8.80 20.92
C ALA A 286 10.69 -9.56 20.59
N THR A 287 10.59 -10.55 19.70
CA THR A 287 11.74 -11.34 19.26
C THR A 287 11.49 -12.00 17.90
N ASN A 288 12.55 -12.23 17.16
CA ASN A 288 12.56 -13.03 15.93
C ASN A 288 13.03 -14.49 16.18
N VAL A 289 13.44 -14.81 17.40
CA VAL A 289 13.95 -16.14 17.80
C VAL A 289 12.86 -16.93 18.51
N ASP A 290 12.87 -18.25 18.31
CA ASP A 290 12.07 -19.17 19.10
C ASP A 290 12.67 -19.25 20.52
N LEU A 291 12.05 -18.52 21.47
CA LEU A 291 12.55 -18.48 22.86
C LEU A 291 12.53 -19.84 23.54
N LYS A 292 11.64 -20.76 23.14
CA LYS A 292 11.62 -22.11 23.72
C LYS A 292 12.88 -22.87 23.35
N LYS A 293 13.32 -22.79 22.10
CA LYS A 293 14.61 -23.35 21.68
C LYS A 293 15.78 -22.66 22.38
N ALA A 294 15.72 -21.33 22.57
CA ALA A 294 16.75 -20.61 23.29
C ALA A 294 16.85 -21.05 24.77
N VAL A 295 15.73 -21.44 25.39
CA VAL A 295 15.72 -22.05 26.75
C VAL A 295 16.40 -23.41 26.72
N ASP A 296 16.03 -24.29 25.75
CA ASP A 296 16.66 -25.62 25.63
C ASP A 296 18.17 -25.52 25.40
N GLU A 297 18.64 -24.47 24.73
CA GLU A 297 20.04 -24.16 24.48
C GLU A 297 20.72 -23.38 25.64
N SER A 298 20.03 -23.16 26.76
CA SER A 298 20.53 -22.39 27.91
C SER A 298 20.96 -20.95 27.60
N ARG A 299 20.45 -20.36 26.52
CA ARG A 299 20.66 -18.95 26.12
C ARG A 299 19.59 -18.01 26.70
N PHE A 300 18.47 -18.57 27.11
CA PHE A 300 17.36 -17.84 27.73
C PHE A 300 16.88 -18.58 28.98
N ARG A 301 16.50 -17.84 30.01
CA ARG A 301 16.02 -18.45 31.26
C ARG A 301 14.57 -18.92 31.12
N GLU A 302 14.31 -20.12 31.60
CA GLU A 302 12.99 -20.74 31.58
C GLU A 302 11.96 -19.94 32.42
N ASP A 303 12.37 -19.47 33.61
CA ASP A 303 11.52 -18.68 34.50
C ASP A 303 11.08 -17.35 33.87
N LEU A 304 11.98 -16.66 33.18
CA LEU A 304 11.68 -15.44 32.46
C LEU A 304 10.76 -15.71 31.26
N TYR A 305 11.02 -16.82 30.51
CA TYR A 305 10.17 -17.21 29.41
C TYR A 305 8.70 -17.35 29.83
N TYR A 306 8.40 -18.09 30.91
CA TYR A 306 7.01 -18.27 31.36
C TYR A 306 6.37 -16.97 31.86
N ARG A 307 7.14 -16.05 32.37
CA ARG A 307 6.63 -14.72 32.81
C ARG A 307 6.32 -13.79 31.63
N LEU A 308 7.07 -13.87 30.54
CA LEU A 308 6.84 -13.09 29.32
C LEU A 308 5.75 -13.71 28.43
N ASN A 309 5.70 -15.04 28.35
CA ASN A 309 4.81 -15.78 27.45
C ASN A 309 3.40 -15.99 28.04
N VAL A 310 2.82 -14.92 28.61
CA VAL A 310 1.44 -14.92 29.12
C VAL A 310 0.45 -14.80 27.97
N VAL A 311 0.68 -13.84 27.07
CA VAL A 311 -0.13 -13.67 25.87
C VAL A 311 0.79 -13.62 24.65
N PRO A 312 0.97 -14.76 23.96
CA PRO A 312 1.75 -14.80 22.73
C PRO A 312 0.97 -14.26 21.54
N LEU A 313 1.61 -13.37 20.77
CA LEU A 313 1.13 -12.87 19.48
C LEU A 313 2.18 -13.17 18.41
N CYS A 314 1.80 -13.97 17.42
CA CYS A 314 2.72 -14.36 16.34
C CYS A 314 2.37 -13.58 15.06
N LEU A 315 3.32 -12.77 14.57
CA LEU A 315 3.19 -12.12 13.26
C LEU A 315 3.64 -13.11 12.17
N PRO A 316 2.76 -13.41 11.20
CA PRO A 316 3.14 -14.25 10.07
C PRO A 316 4.17 -13.55 9.18
N ALA A 317 5.06 -14.33 8.58
CA ALA A 317 5.97 -13.84 7.55
C ALA A 317 5.18 -13.35 6.34
N LEU A 318 5.75 -12.43 5.54
CA LEU A 318 5.03 -11.85 4.39
C LEU A 318 4.69 -12.90 3.33
N LYS A 319 5.55 -13.91 3.15
CA LYS A 319 5.30 -15.07 2.27
C LYS A 319 4.08 -15.91 2.67
N ASP A 320 3.70 -15.91 3.97
CA ASP A 320 2.57 -16.68 4.52
C ASP A 320 1.25 -15.89 4.49
N ARG A 321 1.30 -14.64 3.98
CA ARG A 321 0.15 -13.73 3.78
C ARG A 321 0.19 -13.04 2.42
N PRO A 322 0.17 -13.81 1.32
CA PRO A 322 0.31 -13.25 -0.02
C PRO A 322 -0.78 -12.23 -0.38
N ASP A 323 -1.99 -12.37 0.19
CA ASP A 323 -3.09 -11.44 -0.04
C ASP A 323 -2.79 -10.00 0.41
N ASP A 324 -1.84 -9.81 1.35
CA ASP A 324 -1.43 -8.50 1.82
C ASP A 324 -0.42 -7.82 0.87
N ILE A 325 0.27 -8.58 0.00
CA ILE A 325 1.37 -8.06 -0.83
C ILE A 325 0.93 -6.92 -1.75
N PRO A 326 -0.13 -7.05 -2.56
CA PRO A 326 -0.55 -5.98 -3.46
C PRO A 326 -1.01 -4.72 -2.71
N LEU A 327 -1.71 -4.92 -1.59
CA LEU A 327 -2.19 -3.82 -0.74
C LEU A 327 -1.04 -3.06 -0.09
N LEU A 328 -0.08 -3.77 0.50
CA LEU A 328 1.12 -3.18 1.10
C LEU A 328 1.98 -2.46 0.05
N ALA A 329 2.17 -3.07 -1.12
CA ALA A 329 2.91 -2.46 -2.21
C ALA A 329 2.28 -1.13 -2.63
N ARG A 330 0.97 -1.10 -2.83
CA ARG A 330 0.24 0.13 -3.17
C ARG A 330 0.35 1.18 -2.07
N TYR A 331 0.14 0.80 -0.81
CA TYR A 331 0.26 1.68 0.34
C TYR A 331 1.64 2.35 0.41
N PHE A 332 2.71 1.59 0.21
CA PHE A 332 4.07 2.16 0.22
C PHE A 332 4.35 3.04 -1.00
N LEU A 333 3.86 2.65 -2.18
CA LEU A 333 3.99 3.48 -3.37
C LEU A 333 3.33 4.85 -3.15
N ASP A 334 2.10 4.87 -2.66
CA ASP A 334 1.35 6.10 -2.42
C ASP A 334 2.03 6.96 -1.33
N SER A 335 2.53 6.32 -0.26
CA SER A 335 3.26 7.01 0.81
C SER A 335 4.54 7.68 0.31
N PHE A 336 5.37 6.97 -0.45
CA PHE A 336 6.65 7.50 -0.94
C PHE A 336 6.46 8.48 -2.10
N SER A 337 5.45 8.28 -2.94
CA SER A 337 5.12 9.21 -4.02
C SER A 337 4.63 10.56 -3.47
N SER A 338 4.00 10.58 -2.30
CA SER A 338 3.58 11.84 -1.66
C SER A 338 4.75 12.73 -1.23
N GLU A 339 5.93 12.14 -0.97
CA GLU A 339 7.14 12.87 -0.58
C GLU A 339 7.89 13.47 -1.77
N ILE A 340 7.83 12.81 -2.95
CA ILE A 340 8.66 13.17 -4.14
C ILE A 340 7.80 13.82 -5.24
N GLY A 341 6.48 13.64 -5.19
CA GLY A 341 5.50 13.99 -6.21
C GLY A 341 4.96 12.76 -6.95
N PRO A 342 3.71 12.82 -7.43
CA PRO A 342 3.08 11.70 -8.13
C PRO A 342 3.79 11.47 -9.48
N ARG A 343 4.58 10.41 -9.57
CA ARG A 343 5.32 10.04 -10.78
C ARG A 343 4.79 8.73 -11.39
N PHE A 344 4.30 7.81 -10.56
CA PHE A 344 3.92 6.48 -11.01
C PHE A 344 2.42 6.24 -10.84
N LYS A 345 1.79 5.64 -11.87
CA LYS A 345 0.38 5.21 -11.84
C LYS A 345 0.19 3.92 -11.04
N GLY A 346 1.26 3.13 -10.85
CA GLY A 346 1.20 1.86 -10.12
C GLY A 346 2.35 0.92 -10.49
N PHE A 347 2.10 -0.36 -10.24
CA PHE A 347 3.00 -1.44 -10.64
C PHE A 347 2.50 -2.11 -11.92
N SER A 348 3.41 -2.57 -12.77
CA SER A 348 3.04 -3.39 -13.92
C SER A 348 2.47 -4.74 -13.45
N PRO A 349 1.61 -5.41 -14.26
CA PRO A 349 1.11 -6.75 -13.91
C PRO A 349 2.23 -7.76 -13.65
N ALA A 350 3.33 -7.68 -14.41
CA ALA A 350 4.52 -8.50 -14.22
C ALA A 350 5.22 -8.23 -12.87
N ALA A 351 5.23 -6.96 -12.41
CA ALA A 351 5.78 -6.61 -11.10
C ALA A 351 4.94 -7.18 -9.95
N ILE A 352 3.62 -7.10 -10.05
CA ILE A 352 2.70 -7.70 -9.06
C ILE A 352 2.93 -9.21 -8.99
N ASP A 353 2.97 -9.90 -10.13
CA ASP A 353 3.20 -11.34 -10.21
C ASP A 353 4.57 -11.74 -9.62
N ALA A 354 5.63 -10.97 -9.92
CA ALA A 354 6.95 -11.16 -9.34
C ALA A 354 6.96 -10.95 -7.82
N MET A 355 6.27 -9.92 -7.30
CA MET A 355 6.13 -9.68 -5.87
C MET A 355 5.41 -10.81 -5.15
N MET A 356 4.33 -11.35 -5.76
CA MET A 356 3.56 -12.47 -5.19
C MET A 356 4.36 -13.77 -5.09
N LYS A 357 5.34 -13.98 -5.97
CA LYS A 357 6.19 -15.18 -6.03
C LYS A 357 7.49 -15.07 -5.23
N HIS A 358 7.82 -13.87 -4.75
CA HIS A 358 9.06 -13.63 -4.03
C HIS A 358 8.97 -14.08 -2.57
N ASP A 359 10.05 -14.65 -2.02
CA ASP A 359 10.11 -15.21 -0.65
C ASP A 359 10.10 -14.15 0.47
N TRP A 360 10.40 -12.91 0.17
CA TRP A 360 10.44 -11.78 1.11
C TRP A 360 11.18 -12.10 2.41
N LYS A 361 12.43 -12.55 2.34
CA LYS A 361 13.24 -12.91 3.52
C LYS A 361 13.40 -11.76 4.53
N GLY A 362 13.41 -10.54 4.07
CA GLY A 362 13.38 -9.32 4.89
C GLY A 362 11.97 -8.76 5.14
N ASN A 363 10.93 -9.51 4.77
CA ASN A 363 9.52 -9.18 5.00
C ASN A 363 9.14 -7.77 4.51
N ILE A 364 8.37 -7.02 5.33
CA ILE A 364 7.90 -5.66 5.00
C ILE A 364 9.08 -4.69 4.87
N ARG A 365 10.13 -4.84 5.68
CA ARG A 365 11.31 -3.96 5.60
C ARG A 365 12.00 -4.08 4.24
N GLU A 366 12.12 -5.28 3.70
CA GLU A 366 12.66 -5.51 2.35
C GLU A 366 11.75 -4.89 1.29
N MET A 367 10.44 -5.12 1.36
CA MET A 367 9.46 -4.55 0.43
C MET A 367 9.52 -3.02 0.42
N GLN A 368 9.52 -2.39 1.58
CA GLN A 368 9.63 -0.93 1.71
C GLN A 368 10.89 -0.38 1.03
N ASN A 369 12.05 -1.01 1.28
CA ASN A 369 13.31 -0.56 0.72
C ASN A 369 13.35 -0.69 -0.81
N ARG A 370 12.82 -1.79 -1.35
CA ARG A 370 12.75 -2.02 -2.81
C ARG A 370 11.82 -1.01 -3.48
N ILE A 371 10.62 -0.79 -2.91
CA ILE A 371 9.65 0.19 -3.45
C ILE A 371 10.21 1.61 -3.33
N LYS A 372 10.78 1.98 -2.19
CA LYS A 372 11.40 3.31 -2.01
C LYS A 372 12.49 3.57 -3.04
N ARG A 373 13.34 2.58 -3.30
CA ARG A 373 14.37 2.70 -4.35
C ARG A 373 13.75 2.80 -5.74
N ALA A 374 12.73 1.99 -6.05
CA ALA A 374 12.05 2.03 -7.33
C ALA A 374 11.40 3.41 -7.59
N VAL A 375 10.75 4.01 -6.59
CA VAL A 375 10.15 5.35 -6.70
C VAL A 375 11.20 6.42 -7.04
N VAL A 376 12.45 6.27 -6.58
CA VAL A 376 13.54 7.23 -6.88
C VAL A 376 14.17 6.97 -8.24
N MET A 377 14.36 5.70 -8.63
CA MET A 377 15.26 5.30 -9.73
C MET A 377 14.53 4.85 -10.99
N ALA A 378 13.28 4.39 -10.90
CA ALA A 378 12.56 3.87 -12.06
C ALA A 378 12.18 4.97 -13.05
N GLU A 379 12.09 4.62 -14.32
CA GLU A 379 11.66 5.49 -15.43
C GLU A 379 10.31 5.03 -15.98
N GLY A 380 9.48 5.96 -16.46
CA GLY A 380 8.16 5.68 -17.01
C GLY A 380 7.01 5.81 -16.02
N ASP A 381 5.82 5.33 -16.41
CA ASP A 381 4.55 5.51 -15.67
C ASP A 381 4.26 4.36 -14.68
N TYR A 382 4.86 3.20 -14.88
CA TYR A 382 4.63 1.99 -14.08
C TYR A 382 5.95 1.39 -13.62
N ILE A 383 6.00 0.96 -12.36
CA ILE A 383 7.15 0.26 -11.79
C ILE A 383 7.13 -1.20 -12.27
N GLY A 384 8.23 -1.62 -12.90
CA GLY A 384 8.45 -2.99 -13.38
C GLY A 384 9.15 -3.90 -12.37
N PRO A 385 9.25 -5.23 -12.64
CA PRO A 385 9.96 -6.15 -11.76
C PRO A 385 11.46 -5.83 -11.62
N GLN A 386 12.08 -5.32 -12.66
CA GLN A 386 13.51 -4.94 -12.67
C GLN A 386 13.78 -3.75 -11.74
N ASP A 387 12.86 -2.78 -11.68
CA ASP A 387 12.96 -1.62 -10.78
C ASP A 387 12.94 -2.03 -9.29
N LEU A 388 12.29 -3.17 -9.02
CA LEU A 388 12.20 -3.77 -7.69
C LEU A 388 13.34 -4.77 -7.40
N ASP A 389 14.31 -4.97 -8.29
CA ASP A 389 15.29 -6.07 -8.26
C ASP A 389 14.64 -7.45 -8.07
N LEU A 390 13.47 -7.63 -8.63
CA LEU A 390 12.81 -8.93 -8.66
C LEU A 390 13.14 -9.62 -9.98
N LYS A 391 13.30 -10.94 -9.93
CA LYS A 391 13.47 -11.71 -11.16
C LYS A 391 12.20 -11.57 -12.00
N ASP A 392 12.40 -11.24 -13.26
CA ASP A 392 11.31 -11.24 -14.22
C ASP A 392 10.90 -12.70 -14.46
N THR A 393 9.82 -13.11 -13.81
CA THR A 393 9.29 -14.47 -13.94
C THR A 393 8.73 -14.76 -15.34
N THR A 394 8.59 -13.72 -16.17
CA THR A 394 8.26 -13.88 -17.59
C THR A 394 9.49 -14.20 -18.44
N ALA A 395 10.72 -13.96 -17.94
CA ALA A 395 11.97 -14.18 -18.67
C ALA A 395 12.60 -15.57 -18.45
N GLU A 396 12.21 -16.34 -17.43
CA GLU A 396 12.60 -17.75 -17.32
C GLU A 396 11.66 -18.62 -18.17
N GLY A 397 11.95 -18.63 -19.47
CA GLY A 397 11.76 -19.78 -20.36
C GLY A 397 10.40 -20.47 -20.32
N ILE A 398 9.33 -19.77 -20.68
CA ILE A 398 8.37 -20.40 -21.52
C ILE A 398 8.53 -19.72 -22.89
N THR A 399 9.28 -20.33 -23.77
CA THR A 399 8.92 -20.31 -25.19
C THR A 399 7.49 -20.83 -25.22
N GLN A 400 6.52 -19.94 -24.95
CA GLN A 400 5.11 -20.26 -25.10
C GLN A 400 4.94 -20.49 -26.60
N THR A 401 5.12 -21.74 -27.02
CA THR A 401 4.71 -22.10 -28.39
C THR A 401 3.23 -21.74 -28.46
N MET A 402 2.78 -21.30 -29.62
CA MET A 402 1.36 -21.04 -29.89
C MET A 402 0.46 -22.17 -29.36
N LYS A 403 0.99 -23.39 -29.31
CA LYS A 403 0.36 -24.58 -28.74
C LYS A 403 0.12 -24.43 -27.23
N ASN A 404 1.11 -23.99 -26.45
CA ASN A 404 0.98 -23.87 -24.99
C ASN A 404 0.02 -22.73 -24.60
N ILE A 405 0.02 -21.61 -25.34
CA ILE A 405 -0.92 -20.51 -25.13
C ILE A 405 -2.35 -20.98 -25.42
N ARG A 406 -2.53 -21.72 -26.52
CA ARG A 406 -3.81 -22.28 -26.89
C ARG A 406 -4.31 -23.30 -25.86
N ASP A 407 -3.45 -24.23 -25.44
CA ASP A 407 -3.78 -25.25 -24.44
C ASP A 407 -4.17 -24.61 -23.09
N ALA A 408 -3.48 -23.56 -22.64
CA ALA A 408 -3.83 -22.82 -21.42
C ALA A 408 -5.19 -22.09 -21.54
N ALA A 409 -5.46 -21.47 -22.67
CA ALA A 409 -6.74 -20.82 -22.95
C ALA A 409 -7.89 -21.83 -23.00
N GLU A 410 -7.69 -22.98 -23.64
CA GLU A 410 -8.66 -24.09 -23.69
C GLU A 410 -8.99 -24.62 -22.28
N ILE A 411 -7.97 -24.84 -21.42
CA ILE A 411 -8.15 -25.29 -20.04
C ILE A 411 -8.95 -24.28 -19.22
N SER A 412 -8.61 -23.00 -19.34
CA SER A 412 -9.31 -21.93 -18.59
C SER A 412 -10.79 -21.83 -18.99
N ALA A 413 -11.07 -21.82 -20.29
CA ALA A 413 -12.42 -21.77 -20.84
C ALA A 413 -13.27 -22.97 -20.35
N ILE A 414 -12.72 -24.19 -20.41
CA ILE A 414 -13.39 -25.43 -19.97
C ILE A 414 -13.70 -25.38 -18.48
N ARG A 415 -12.75 -24.97 -17.62
CA ARG A 415 -12.96 -24.87 -16.17
C ARG A 415 -14.05 -23.88 -15.80
N HIS A 416 -14.02 -22.68 -16.42
CA HIS A 416 -15.02 -21.65 -16.16
C HIS A 416 -16.42 -22.06 -16.63
N ALA A 417 -16.54 -22.72 -17.79
CA ALA A 417 -17.82 -23.21 -18.30
C ALA A 417 -18.37 -24.39 -17.48
N LEU A 418 -17.52 -25.32 -17.00
CA LEU A 418 -17.90 -26.40 -16.09
C LEU A 418 -18.39 -25.87 -14.75
N ALA A 419 -17.70 -24.87 -14.18
CA ALA A 419 -18.12 -24.23 -12.94
C ALA A 419 -19.49 -23.55 -13.06
N ARG A 420 -19.74 -22.80 -14.15
CA ARG A 420 -21.05 -22.17 -14.42
C ARG A 420 -22.18 -23.18 -14.60
N ASN A 421 -21.91 -24.31 -15.18
CA ASN A 421 -22.92 -25.34 -15.48
C ASN A 421 -22.95 -26.48 -14.47
N ASN A 422 -22.39 -26.30 -13.26
CA ASN A 422 -22.36 -27.30 -12.17
C ASN A 422 -21.89 -28.68 -12.66
N GLY A 423 -20.88 -28.74 -13.51
CA GLY A 423 -20.32 -29.99 -14.05
C GLY A 423 -21.14 -30.65 -15.16
N ASN A 424 -22.22 -30.04 -15.65
CA ASN A 424 -23.05 -30.60 -16.71
C ASN A 424 -22.38 -30.50 -18.10
N ILE A 425 -21.82 -31.60 -18.58
CA ILE A 425 -21.04 -31.67 -19.82
C ILE A 425 -21.84 -31.22 -21.05
N SER A 426 -23.15 -31.55 -21.13
CA SER A 426 -23.98 -31.19 -22.30
C SER A 426 -24.23 -29.70 -22.41
N LYS A 427 -24.52 -29.03 -21.26
CA LYS A 427 -24.69 -27.58 -21.18
C LYS A 427 -23.36 -26.86 -21.39
N THR A 428 -22.27 -27.40 -20.84
CA THR A 428 -20.92 -26.86 -21.01
C THR A 428 -20.45 -26.90 -22.47
N ALA A 429 -20.75 -27.99 -23.19
CA ALA A 429 -20.44 -28.11 -24.61
C ALA A 429 -21.20 -27.06 -25.44
N GLN A 430 -22.48 -26.83 -25.11
CA GLN A 430 -23.29 -25.80 -25.76
C GLN A 430 -22.79 -24.38 -25.43
N ASP A 431 -22.37 -24.12 -24.23
CA ASP A 431 -21.82 -22.83 -23.75
C ASP A 431 -20.50 -22.48 -24.44
N LEU A 432 -19.70 -23.49 -24.80
CA LEU A 432 -18.39 -23.35 -25.47
C LEU A 432 -18.50 -23.51 -27.01
N ASP A 433 -19.70 -23.63 -27.53
CA ASP A 433 -19.97 -23.86 -29.00
C ASP A 433 -19.16 -25.01 -29.57
N VAL A 434 -19.05 -26.13 -28.83
CA VAL A 434 -18.38 -27.36 -29.26
C VAL A 434 -19.30 -28.58 -29.16
N SER A 435 -19.00 -29.62 -29.93
CA SER A 435 -19.74 -30.86 -29.76
C SER A 435 -19.41 -31.55 -28.43
N ARG A 436 -20.38 -32.28 -27.84
CA ARG A 436 -20.16 -33.05 -26.60
C ARG A 436 -18.97 -34.02 -26.67
N PRO A 437 -18.76 -34.77 -27.78
CA PRO A 437 -17.55 -35.59 -27.94
C PRO A 437 -16.26 -34.77 -27.94
N THR A 438 -16.23 -33.64 -28.63
CA THR A 438 -15.07 -32.73 -28.70
C THR A 438 -14.72 -32.20 -27.29
N LEU A 439 -15.73 -31.82 -26.51
CA LEU A 439 -15.48 -31.38 -25.12
C LEU A 439 -14.92 -32.51 -24.24
N HIS A 440 -15.41 -33.74 -24.44
CA HIS A 440 -14.92 -34.90 -23.72
C HIS A 440 -13.45 -35.21 -24.03
N ASP A 441 -13.08 -35.10 -25.31
CA ASP A 441 -11.69 -35.28 -25.74
C ASP A 441 -10.78 -34.17 -25.19
N LEU A 442 -11.23 -32.90 -25.16
CA LEU A 442 -10.51 -31.78 -24.57
C LEU A 442 -10.31 -31.95 -23.09
N ILE A 443 -11.34 -32.36 -22.34
CA ILE A 443 -11.24 -32.64 -20.88
C ILE A 443 -10.22 -33.76 -20.63
N LYS A 444 -10.25 -34.83 -21.41
CA LYS A 444 -9.29 -35.93 -21.31
C LYS A 444 -7.88 -35.52 -21.69
N LYS A 445 -7.72 -34.76 -22.80
CA LYS A 445 -6.42 -34.24 -23.27
C LYS A 445 -5.74 -33.37 -22.22
N HIS A 446 -6.51 -32.54 -21.54
CA HIS A 446 -5.99 -31.54 -20.60
C HIS A 446 -6.07 -31.98 -19.11
N GLY A 447 -6.57 -33.18 -18.82
CA GLY A 447 -6.65 -33.73 -17.45
C GLY A 447 -7.54 -32.90 -16.51
N VAL A 448 -8.58 -32.24 -17.03
CA VAL A 448 -9.48 -31.42 -16.21
C VAL A 448 -10.38 -32.32 -15.38
N THR A 449 -10.30 -32.21 -14.04
CA THR A 449 -11.16 -32.94 -13.11
C THR A 449 -12.55 -32.29 -13.03
N ILE A 450 -13.59 -33.10 -13.17
CA ILE A 450 -14.99 -32.68 -12.99
C ILE A 450 -15.33 -32.91 -11.53
N SER A 451 -15.38 -31.85 -10.72
CA SER A 451 -15.98 -31.95 -9.37
C SER A 451 -17.50 -32.15 -9.52
N LYS A 452 -18.01 -33.22 -8.90
CA LYS A 452 -19.44 -33.48 -8.82
C LYS A 452 -20.12 -32.54 -7.86
#